data_6c0033bfead53a5513f18156e86d9cc4
#
_entry.id   6c0033bfead53a5513f18156e86d9cc4
#
_cell.length_a   1.000
_cell.length_b   1.000
_cell.length_c   1.000
_cell.angle_alpha   90.00
_cell.angle_beta   90.00
_cell.angle_gamma   90.00
#
_symmetry.space_group_name_H-M   'P 1'
#
loop_
_entity.id
_entity.type
_entity.pdbx_description
1 polymer ?
#
loop_
_entity_poly.entity_id
_entity_poly.type
_entity_poly.pdbx_seq_one_letter_code
_entity_poly.pdbx_strand_id
1 'polypeptide(L)'
;MIAEHARKGRILGGLSMLGKKKAISIGMALLLLVGVAGCGSKNTPAAGDVAVKSMKVIKRDTPITYDYTGFVEAANDVQIKSKVTGTIVQKLVNGGDYVEAGQLLYVIDPRNYQNSVLNAQANLANAQATLANAQKDASRYQTLYEQGAVSKQTADQYNTQLAQAQASVAAQQAILASSQVDVSDTQIVAPFSGKIDTNPLAEGSFVTANSTVLTSISGSDPMRVRFSVSQADYLDMMQGNTNNGTKLQNVTMKLSDGTTYPEKGSVTQVDRGVSDTTGTLTLKAEFQNPNGVLLPGMFANISVVGSTVPNAILIPQRAVTDVMYKHFVYVINDDNTVSMKEVQLGARIGKLWLVKSGLDGTETVVVEGVQKLKEGAKVSATSMTEADLDTTDTTTTSGN
;
A
#
# COMPACT_ATOMS: atom_id res chain seq x y z
N MET A 1 -42.11 29.16 8.70
CA MET A 1 -43.15 29.28 7.68
C MET A 1 -43.43 27.88 7.19
N ILE A 2 -44.52 27.33 7.76
CA ILE A 2 -45.70 26.73 7.09
C ILE A 2 -45.34 25.34 6.51
N ALA A 3 -45.70 24.30 7.12
CA ALA A 3 -46.97 23.58 7.44
C ALA A 3 -46.98 22.27 6.61
N GLU A 4 -46.99 21.05 7.21
CA GLU A 4 -48.14 20.37 7.84
C GLU A 4 -49.16 19.86 6.81
N HIS A 5 -49.33 18.53 6.76
CA HIS A 5 -50.63 17.80 6.66
C HIS A 5 -50.33 16.30 6.53
N ALA A 6 -50.51 15.46 7.44
CA ALA A 6 -51.61 14.90 8.23
C ALA A 6 -52.86 14.48 7.42
N ARG A 7 -53.15 13.13 7.49
CA ARG A 7 -54.49 12.49 7.66
C ARG A 7 -54.36 11.00 7.36
N LYS A 8 -54.56 10.09 8.33
CA LYS A 8 -55.76 9.63 9.04
C LYS A 8 -56.81 9.03 8.12
N GLY A 9 -57.17 7.78 8.42
CA GLY A 9 -58.41 7.07 8.06
C GLY A 9 -58.16 5.55 8.22
N ARG A 10 -58.42 4.88 9.29
CA ARG A 10 -59.61 4.46 10.06
C ARG A 10 -60.72 3.87 9.18
N ILE A 11 -61.11 2.61 9.50
CA ILE A 11 -62.42 2.09 9.98
C ILE A 11 -62.52 0.63 9.53
N LEU A 12 -62.55 -0.34 10.42
CA LEU A 12 -63.66 -0.94 11.17
C LEU A 12 -64.62 -1.78 10.33
N GLY A 13 -64.90 -2.94 10.83
CA GLY A 13 -66.09 -3.73 10.63
C GLY A 13 -65.75 -5.19 10.33
N GLY A 14 -66.05 -6.12 11.09
CA GLY A 14 -67.09 -6.40 12.07
C GLY A 14 -67.57 -7.80 11.81
N LEU A 15 -67.48 -8.63 12.81
CA LEU A 15 -68.46 -9.41 13.53
C LEU A 15 -69.27 -10.51 12.80
N SER A 16 -69.24 -11.62 13.48
CA SER A 16 -70.34 -12.60 13.71
C SER A 16 -70.61 -13.61 12.58
N MET A 17 -70.89 -14.85 12.84
CA MET A 17 -71.68 -15.63 13.80
C MET A 17 -71.28 -17.10 13.65
N LEU A 18 -71.05 -17.82 14.63
CA LEU A 18 -71.94 -18.61 15.55
C LEU A 18 -72.92 -19.53 14.84
N GLY A 19 -72.80 -20.79 15.07
CA GLY A 19 -73.96 -21.68 14.93
C GLY A 19 -73.63 -23.11 14.60
N LYS A 20 -73.53 -23.87 15.60
CA LYS A 20 -74.44 -25.00 16.02
C LYS A 20 -74.17 -26.31 15.37
N LYS A 21 -73.76 -27.21 16.17
CA LYS A 21 -74.48 -28.32 16.89
C LYS A 21 -74.36 -29.64 16.22
N LYS A 22 -73.75 -30.53 17.02
CA LYS A 22 -74.34 -31.81 17.57
C LYS A 22 -74.45 -32.97 16.64
N ALA A 23 -73.70 -33.96 16.98
CA ALA A 23 -74.12 -35.28 17.52
C ALA A 23 -74.27 -36.37 16.48
N ILE A 24 -73.72 -37.44 16.85
CA ILE A 24 -74.21 -38.86 16.93
C ILE A 24 -72.95 -39.72 16.79
N SER A 25 -72.33 -40.27 17.78
CA SER A 25 -72.72 -41.33 18.75
C SER A 25 -72.83 -42.68 18.14
N ILE A 26 -71.93 -43.60 18.67
CA ILE A 26 -72.19 -45.05 18.93
C ILE A 26 -72.20 -46.02 17.74
N GLY A 27 -71.26 -46.93 17.83
CA GLY A 27 -71.31 -48.23 17.17
C GLY A 27 -69.94 -48.73 16.83
N MET A 28 -69.32 -49.60 17.33
CA MET A 28 -69.60 -50.78 18.07
C MET A 28 -68.30 -51.40 18.56
N ALA A 29 -68.19 -51.68 19.80
CA ALA A 29 -67.17 -52.54 20.37
C ALA A 29 -67.41 -53.94 19.88
N LEU A 30 -66.38 -54.69 19.77
CA LEU A 30 -66.28 -56.16 19.74
C LEU A 30 -65.64 -56.73 18.49
N LEU A 31 -64.33 -56.95 18.56
CA LEU A 31 -63.80 -58.28 18.29
C LEU A 31 -62.43 -58.40 18.95
N LEU A 32 -62.49 -59.07 20.07
CA LEU A 32 -61.44 -59.58 20.92
C LEU A 32 -60.63 -60.67 20.23
N LEU A 33 -59.30 -60.62 20.60
CA LEU A 33 -58.42 -61.79 20.74
C LEU A 33 -58.17 -62.67 19.49
N VAL A 34 -56.93 -62.58 19.03
CA VAL A 34 -55.98 -63.73 18.91
C VAL A 34 -54.67 -63.22 18.34
N GLY A 35 -53.56 -63.44 19.05
CA GLY A 35 -52.22 -63.23 18.43
C GLY A 35 -51.14 -62.70 19.34
N VAL A 36 -50.97 -63.28 20.50
CA VAL A 36 -49.70 -63.23 21.24
C VAL A 36 -48.80 -64.30 20.63
N ALA A 37 -47.75 -63.85 19.94
CA ALA A 37 -46.41 -64.47 19.81
C ALA A 37 -45.68 -63.89 18.61
N GLY A 38 -44.82 -62.95 18.89
CA GLY A 38 -43.88 -62.38 17.93
C GLY A 38 -42.88 -61.56 18.67
N CYS A 39 -41.99 -62.19 19.45
CA CYS A 39 -40.70 -61.55 19.82
C CYS A 39 -39.92 -61.26 18.55
N GLY A 40 -40.19 -60.11 17.92
CA GLY A 40 -39.33 -59.50 16.94
C GLY A 40 -38.32 -58.67 17.65
N SER A 41 -37.11 -59.17 17.86
CA SER A 41 -35.95 -58.38 18.15
C SER A 41 -35.94 -57.19 17.20
N LYS A 42 -36.07 -55.98 17.75
CA LYS A 42 -35.67 -54.76 17.06
C LYS A 42 -34.20 -54.88 16.72
N ASN A 43 -33.87 -55.48 15.60
CA ASN A 43 -32.65 -55.19 14.92
C ASN A 43 -32.74 -53.70 14.55
N THR A 44 -32.25 -52.85 15.43
CA THR A 44 -31.76 -51.52 15.01
C THR A 44 -30.77 -51.83 13.90
N PRO A 45 -30.94 -51.33 12.67
CA PRO A 45 -29.89 -51.48 11.66
C PRO A 45 -28.63 -50.91 12.32
N ALA A 46 -27.60 -51.73 12.46
CA ALA A 46 -26.28 -51.21 12.83
C ALA A 46 -26.03 -50.09 11.84
N ALA A 47 -25.94 -48.88 12.35
CA ALA A 47 -25.58 -47.71 11.54
C ALA A 47 -24.26 -48.11 10.87
N GLY A 48 -24.31 -48.40 9.56
CA GLY A 48 -23.11 -48.73 8.82
C GLY A 48 -22.10 -47.59 9.01
N ASP A 49 -20.85 -47.95 9.14
CA ASP A 49 -19.78 -46.97 9.31
C ASP A 49 -19.91 -45.88 8.27
N VAL A 50 -19.93 -44.62 8.71
CA VAL A 50 -20.07 -43.47 7.80
C VAL A 50 -18.76 -43.31 7.03
N ALA A 51 -18.82 -43.44 5.69
CA ALA A 51 -17.65 -43.23 4.86
C ALA A 51 -17.25 -41.76 4.87
N VAL A 52 -16.01 -41.50 5.27
CA VAL A 52 -15.43 -40.14 5.39
C VAL A 52 -14.03 -40.09 4.77
N LYS A 53 -13.64 -38.92 4.29
CA LYS A 53 -12.22 -38.67 3.97
C LYS A 53 -11.56 -37.96 5.13
N SER A 54 -10.39 -38.45 5.51
CA SER A 54 -9.63 -37.93 6.65
C SER A 54 -8.22 -37.55 6.25
N MET A 55 -7.65 -36.62 7.00
CA MET A 55 -6.27 -36.22 6.81
C MET A 55 -5.58 -36.11 8.16
N LYS A 56 -4.35 -36.58 8.22
CA LYS A 56 -3.51 -36.35 9.40
C LYS A 56 -3.15 -34.88 9.50
N VAL A 57 -3.24 -34.35 10.70
CA VAL A 57 -2.83 -32.97 11.00
C VAL A 57 -1.38 -32.76 10.57
N ILE A 58 -1.12 -31.66 9.86
CA ILE A 58 0.22 -31.32 9.39
C ILE A 58 0.91 -30.50 10.47
N LYS A 59 2.13 -30.88 10.80
CA LYS A 59 2.98 -30.13 11.72
C LYS A 59 4.27 -29.74 11.03
N ARG A 60 4.45 -28.45 10.74
CA ARG A 60 5.65 -27.90 10.10
C ARG A 60 5.85 -26.43 10.45
N ASP A 61 7.09 -25.98 10.36
CA ASP A 61 7.38 -24.55 10.46
C ASP A 61 6.73 -23.82 9.29
N THR A 62 5.91 -22.82 9.63
CA THR A 62 5.06 -22.20 8.61
C THR A 62 5.17 -20.68 8.70
N PRO A 63 5.64 -20.00 7.63
CA PRO A 63 5.59 -18.56 7.55
C PRO A 63 4.15 -18.08 7.40
N ILE A 64 3.77 -17.07 8.16
CA ILE A 64 2.49 -16.39 7.98
C ILE A 64 2.67 -15.36 6.87
N THR A 65 1.82 -15.43 5.85
CA THR A 65 1.80 -14.46 4.75
C THR A 65 0.58 -13.57 4.89
N TYR A 66 0.79 -12.28 4.76
CA TYR A 66 -0.25 -11.26 4.78
C TYR A 66 -0.40 -10.68 3.38
N ASP A 67 -1.63 -10.70 2.86
CA ASP A 67 -1.94 -10.20 1.53
C ASP A 67 -2.69 -8.86 1.62
N TYR A 68 -2.17 -7.85 0.93
CA TYR A 68 -2.73 -6.50 0.89
C TYR A 68 -2.87 -6.02 -0.54
N THR A 69 -3.90 -5.25 -0.81
CA THR A 69 -4.02 -4.52 -2.06
C THR A 69 -3.32 -3.17 -1.94
N GLY A 70 -2.47 -2.86 -2.90
CA GLY A 70 -1.72 -1.61 -2.95
C GLY A 70 -1.80 -0.93 -4.31
N PHE A 71 -1.28 0.29 -4.35
CA PHE A 71 -1.16 1.10 -5.56
C PHE A 71 0.31 1.34 -5.86
N VAL A 72 0.68 1.14 -7.12
CA VAL A 72 2.01 1.46 -7.62
C VAL A 72 2.12 2.98 -7.77
N GLU A 73 3.17 3.56 -7.22
CA GLU A 73 3.52 4.97 -7.37
C GLU A 73 4.99 5.11 -7.77
N ALA A 74 5.34 6.17 -8.47
CA ALA A 74 6.74 6.46 -8.76
C ALA A 74 7.49 6.77 -7.46
N ALA A 75 8.76 6.34 -7.37
CA ALA A 75 9.60 6.70 -6.23
C ALA A 75 9.83 8.21 -6.16
N ASN A 76 9.97 8.83 -7.32
CA ASN A 76 10.10 10.27 -7.50
C ASN A 76 9.08 10.73 -8.52
N ASP A 77 8.26 11.72 -8.15
CA ASP A 77 7.31 12.38 -9.03
C ASP A 77 7.37 13.88 -8.76
N VAL A 78 7.79 14.66 -9.74
CA VAL A 78 8.03 16.08 -9.57
C VAL A 78 7.44 16.88 -10.73
N GLN A 79 6.69 17.92 -10.36
CA GLN A 79 6.25 18.93 -11.31
C GLN A 79 7.39 19.90 -11.62
N ILE A 80 7.78 19.96 -12.87
CA ILE A 80 8.78 20.92 -13.35
C ILE A 80 8.10 22.26 -13.58
N LYS A 81 8.51 23.24 -12.79
CA LYS A 81 8.03 24.62 -12.88
C LYS A 81 9.09 25.54 -13.44
N SER A 82 8.66 26.58 -14.12
CA SER A 82 9.58 27.66 -14.51
C SER A 82 10.07 28.42 -13.30
N LYS A 83 11.37 28.69 -13.22
CA LYS A 83 11.96 29.56 -12.21
C LYS A 83 11.97 31.03 -12.62
N VAL A 84 11.82 31.30 -13.93
CA VAL A 84 11.83 32.63 -14.50
C VAL A 84 10.55 32.90 -15.30
N THR A 85 10.22 34.16 -15.53
CA THR A 85 9.04 34.57 -16.29
C THR A 85 9.43 34.89 -17.72
N GLY A 86 8.69 34.36 -18.70
CA GLY A 86 8.98 34.61 -20.13
C GLY A 86 8.18 33.72 -21.04
N THR A 87 8.54 33.75 -22.33
CA THR A 87 7.93 32.88 -23.34
C THR A 87 8.83 31.66 -23.64
N ILE A 88 8.25 30.48 -23.76
CA ILE A 88 8.97 29.28 -24.20
C ILE A 88 9.36 29.47 -25.67
N VAL A 89 10.66 29.51 -25.96
CA VAL A 89 11.18 29.63 -27.32
C VAL A 89 11.57 28.29 -27.94
N GLN A 90 11.83 27.28 -27.11
CA GLN A 90 12.13 25.94 -27.57
C GLN A 90 11.58 24.91 -26.57
N LYS A 91 10.99 23.85 -27.12
CA LYS A 91 10.59 22.64 -26.42
C LYS A 91 11.32 21.46 -27.04
N LEU A 92 12.18 20.79 -26.27
CA LEU A 92 13.12 19.76 -26.74
C LEU A 92 12.65 18.33 -26.43
N VAL A 93 11.45 18.20 -25.85
CA VAL A 93 10.90 16.92 -25.40
C VAL A 93 9.44 16.79 -25.79
N ASN A 94 8.97 15.57 -26.02
CA ASN A 94 7.57 15.26 -26.29
C ASN A 94 6.93 14.57 -25.10
N GLY A 95 5.59 14.58 -25.08
CA GLY A 95 4.83 13.85 -24.06
C GLY A 95 5.11 12.35 -24.14
N GLY A 96 5.41 11.73 -23.00
CA GLY A 96 5.73 10.32 -22.91
C GLY A 96 7.18 9.95 -23.17
N ASP A 97 8.06 10.92 -23.54
CA ASP A 97 9.49 10.66 -23.72
C ASP A 97 10.16 10.29 -22.39
N TYR A 98 11.20 9.48 -22.48
CA TYR A 98 12.12 9.23 -21.39
C TYR A 98 13.27 10.23 -21.44
N VAL A 99 13.59 10.85 -20.31
CA VAL A 99 14.65 11.85 -20.18
C VAL A 99 15.68 11.44 -19.14
N GLU A 100 16.91 11.87 -19.35
CA GLU A 100 18.01 11.65 -18.43
C GLU A 100 18.17 12.85 -17.47
N ALA A 101 18.75 12.62 -16.28
CA ALA A 101 19.09 13.69 -15.37
C ALA A 101 20.01 14.72 -16.03
N GLY A 102 19.68 16.02 -15.92
CA GLY A 102 20.41 17.12 -16.55
C GLY A 102 20.05 17.35 -18.03
N GLN A 103 19.21 16.55 -18.65
CA GLN A 103 18.75 16.77 -20.03
C GLN A 103 17.95 18.07 -20.13
N LEU A 104 18.23 18.90 -21.15
CA LEU A 104 17.51 20.13 -21.43
C LEU A 104 16.11 19.83 -21.97
N LEU A 105 15.10 20.41 -21.32
CA LEU A 105 13.68 20.18 -21.64
C LEU A 105 13.06 21.37 -22.37
N TYR A 106 13.30 22.56 -21.84
CA TYR A 106 12.74 23.81 -22.34
C TYR A 106 13.77 24.93 -22.31
N VAL A 107 13.63 25.88 -23.22
CA VAL A 107 14.34 27.14 -23.20
C VAL A 107 13.33 28.28 -23.18
N ILE A 108 13.43 29.13 -22.17
CA ILE A 108 12.67 30.38 -22.03
C ILE A 108 13.48 31.50 -22.65
N ASP A 109 12.84 32.49 -23.26
CA ASP A 109 13.52 33.60 -23.92
C ASP A 109 14.58 34.28 -23.02
N PRO A 110 15.89 34.12 -23.30
CA PRO A 110 16.94 34.60 -22.42
C PRO A 110 17.33 36.07 -22.63
N ARG A 111 16.82 36.72 -23.70
CA ARG A 111 17.31 38.02 -24.14
C ARG A 111 17.30 39.10 -23.05
N ASN A 112 16.22 39.23 -22.29
CA ASN A 112 16.11 40.18 -21.21
C ASN A 112 17.09 39.89 -20.06
N TYR A 113 17.26 38.61 -19.72
CA TYR A 113 18.19 38.16 -18.69
C TYR A 113 19.64 38.33 -19.10
N GLN A 114 19.99 38.08 -20.36
CA GLN A 114 21.31 38.37 -20.93
C GLN A 114 21.64 39.87 -20.88
N ASN A 115 20.68 40.74 -21.22
CA ASN A 115 20.84 42.19 -21.08
C ASN A 115 21.09 42.61 -19.64
N SER A 116 20.44 41.97 -18.67
CA SER A 116 20.67 42.22 -17.24
C SER A 116 22.10 41.84 -16.81
N VAL A 117 22.64 40.75 -17.32
CA VAL A 117 24.04 40.33 -17.11
C VAL A 117 24.98 41.38 -17.69
N LEU A 118 24.77 41.86 -18.93
CA LEU A 118 25.60 42.88 -19.54
C LEU A 118 25.61 44.21 -18.73
N ASN A 119 24.44 44.62 -18.23
CA ASN A 119 24.32 45.81 -17.36
C ASN A 119 25.07 45.61 -16.03
N ALA A 120 24.92 44.42 -15.40
CA ALA A 120 25.64 44.12 -14.15
C ALA A 120 27.16 44.07 -14.35
N GLN A 121 27.64 43.55 -15.49
CA GLN A 121 29.06 43.56 -15.86
C GLN A 121 29.60 44.99 -16.03
N ALA A 122 28.85 45.90 -16.68
CA ALA A 122 29.24 47.28 -16.85
C ALA A 122 29.33 48.00 -15.48
N ASN A 123 28.37 47.78 -14.59
CA ASN A 123 28.37 48.33 -13.23
C ASN A 123 29.54 47.80 -12.40
N LEU A 124 29.86 46.53 -12.49
CA LEU A 124 31.03 45.95 -11.84
C LEU A 124 32.32 46.56 -12.37
N ALA A 125 32.48 46.76 -13.66
CA ALA A 125 33.65 47.41 -14.26
C ALA A 125 33.82 48.87 -13.74
N ASN A 126 32.73 49.62 -13.61
CA ASN A 126 32.76 50.99 -13.01
C ASN A 126 33.20 50.94 -11.55
N ALA A 127 32.66 50.01 -10.76
CA ALA A 127 33.06 49.85 -9.35
C ALA A 127 34.54 49.46 -9.21
N GLN A 128 35.04 48.58 -10.07
CA GLN A 128 36.47 48.19 -10.14
C GLN A 128 37.38 49.36 -10.48
N ALA A 129 36.98 50.22 -11.45
CA ALA A 129 37.73 51.44 -11.78
C ALA A 129 37.80 52.42 -10.60
N THR A 130 36.68 52.58 -9.89
CA THR A 130 36.62 53.41 -8.66
C THR A 130 37.52 52.84 -7.57
N LEU A 131 37.49 51.52 -7.35
CA LEU A 131 38.38 50.85 -6.41
C LEU A 131 39.86 51.07 -6.77
N ALA A 132 40.23 50.93 -8.04
CA ALA A 132 41.60 51.15 -8.48
C ALA A 132 42.10 52.58 -8.19
N ASN A 133 41.22 53.58 -8.34
CA ASN A 133 41.54 54.97 -7.97
C ASN A 133 41.69 55.12 -6.44
N ALA A 134 40.74 54.60 -5.65
CA ALA A 134 40.78 54.65 -4.19
C ALA A 134 42.04 53.96 -3.61
N GLN A 135 42.44 52.82 -4.23
CA GLN A 135 43.69 52.12 -3.86
C GLN A 135 44.94 52.99 -4.08
N LYS A 136 45.04 53.66 -5.24
CA LYS A 136 46.15 54.54 -5.54
C LYS A 136 46.21 55.78 -4.57
N ASP A 137 45.04 56.33 -4.25
CA ASP A 137 44.98 57.49 -3.34
C ASP A 137 45.28 57.06 -1.92
N ALA A 138 44.69 55.93 -1.40
CA ALA A 138 45.02 55.44 -0.06
C ALA A 138 46.51 55.11 0.08
N SER A 139 47.14 54.48 -0.89
CA SER A 139 48.59 54.21 -0.91
C SER A 139 49.42 55.51 -0.90
N ARG A 140 49.04 56.47 -1.72
CA ARG A 140 49.71 57.79 -1.79
C ARG A 140 49.62 58.51 -0.46
N TYR A 141 48.45 58.65 0.11
CA TYR A 141 48.27 59.41 1.38
C TYR A 141 48.81 58.64 2.57
N GLN A 142 48.88 57.33 2.56
CA GLN A 142 49.58 56.52 3.56
C GLN A 142 51.10 56.86 3.55
N THR A 143 51.75 56.90 2.37
CA THR A 143 53.18 57.32 2.23
C THR A 143 53.41 58.74 2.67
N LEU A 144 52.54 59.73 2.34
CA LEU A 144 52.62 61.09 2.77
C LEU A 144 52.49 61.27 4.31
N TYR A 145 51.66 60.44 4.93
CA TYR A 145 51.53 60.43 6.39
C TYR A 145 52.82 59.92 7.07
N GLU A 146 53.41 58.83 6.55
CA GLU A 146 54.66 58.25 7.02
C GLU A 146 55.83 59.27 6.92
N GLN A 147 55.77 60.20 5.92
CA GLN A 147 56.71 61.28 5.74
C GLN A 147 56.37 62.52 6.55
N GLY A 148 55.28 62.50 7.33
CA GLY A 148 54.83 63.66 8.13
C GLY A 148 54.20 64.81 7.32
N ALA A 149 53.86 64.59 6.03
CA ALA A 149 53.35 65.63 5.11
C ALA A 149 51.82 65.85 5.22
N VAL A 150 51.05 64.87 5.79
CA VAL A 150 49.60 64.95 6.00
C VAL A 150 49.22 64.50 7.41
N SER A 151 48.01 64.90 7.87
CA SER A 151 47.49 64.47 9.15
C SER A 151 47.04 62.99 9.12
N LYS A 152 47.04 62.34 10.29
CA LYS A 152 46.46 60.96 10.43
C LYS A 152 45.01 60.91 9.97
N GLN A 153 44.22 61.93 10.33
CA GLN A 153 42.80 62.00 9.92
C GLN A 153 42.65 61.96 8.40
N THR A 154 43.54 62.58 7.64
CA THR A 154 43.52 62.58 6.18
C THR A 154 43.81 61.16 5.64
N ALA A 155 44.83 60.46 6.17
CA ALA A 155 45.17 59.11 5.78
C ALA A 155 44.00 58.11 6.10
N ASP A 156 43.41 58.23 7.31
CA ASP A 156 42.26 57.41 7.74
C ASP A 156 41.04 57.65 6.84
N GLN A 157 40.82 58.87 6.34
CA GLN A 157 39.75 59.21 5.41
C GLN A 157 39.89 58.40 4.07
N TYR A 158 41.10 58.39 3.47
CA TYR A 158 41.33 57.66 2.23
C TYR A 158 41.30 56.13 2.42
N ASN A 159 41.74 55.63 3.58
CA ASN A 159 41.59 54.26 3.94
C ASN A 159 40.08 53.82 4.05
N THR A 160 39.25 54.73 4.61
CA THR A 160 37.81 54.52 4.67
C THR A 160 37.18 54.51 3.27
N GLN A 161 37.62 55.44 2.37
CA GLN A 161 37.16 55.44 0.97
C GLN A 161 37.57 54.19 0.22
N LEU A 162 38.78 53.64 0.47
CA LEU A 162 39.21 52.36 -0.07
C LEU A 162 38.30 51.23 0.40
N ALA A 163 38.01 51.14 1.70
CA ALA A 163 37.12 50.12 2.25
C ALA A 163 35.70 50.21 1.66
N GLN A 164 35.18 51.44 1.47
CA GLN A 164 33.88 51.66 0.81
C GLN A 164 33.89 51.20 -0.66
N ALA A 165 34.95 51.48 -1.41
CA ALA A 165 35.08 51.05 -2.79
C ALA A 165 35.20 49.52 -2.90
N GLN A 166 35.92 48.87 -1.98
CA GLN A 166 35.98 47.40 -1.90
C GLN A 166 34.60 46.80 -1.65
N ALA A 167 33.84 47.32 -0.70
CA ALA A 167 32.49 46.88 -0.41
C ALA A 167 31.55 47.07 -1.63
N SER A 168 31.71 48.17 -2.38
CA SER A 168 30.96 48.42 -3.62
C SER A 168 31.25 47.37 -4.70
N VAL A 169 32.50 46.99 -4.91
CA VAL A 169 32.85 45.91 -5.84
C VAL A 169 32.22 44.59 -5.44
N ALA A 170 32.29 44.24 -4.16
CA ALA A 170 31.65 43.00 -3.65
C ALA A 170 30.13 43.01 -3.88
N ALA A 171 29.47 44.14 -3.70
CA ALA A 171 28.03 44.27 -3.97
C ALA A 171 27.71 44.08 -5.47
N GLN A 172 28.50 44.71 -6.39
CA GLN A 172 28.27 44.54 -7.83
C GLN A 172 28.59 43.12 -8.31
N GLN A 173 29.58 42.45 -7.70
CA GLN A 173 29.86 41.03 -7.97
C GLN A 173 28.67 40.12 -7.60
N ALA A 174 28.03 40.37 -6.46
CA ALA A 174 26.84 39.63 -6.05
C ALA A 174 25.65 39.85 -7.02
N ILE A 175 25.45 41.09 -7.50
CA ILE A 175 24.39 41.39 -8.48
C ILE A 175 24.68 40.70 -9.82
N LEU A 176 25.92 40.66 -10.27
CA LEU A 176 26.31 39.96 -11.48
C LEU A 176 26.06 38.48 -11.33
N ALA A 177 26.46 37.86 -10.22
CA ALA A 177 26.24 36.44 -9.95
C ALA A 177 24.74 36.10 -9.96
N SER A 178 23.88 36.93 -9.34
CA SER A 178 22.44 36.76 -9.39
C SER A 178 21.88 36.78 -10.81
N SER A 179 22.31 37.78 -11.63
CA SER A 179 21.86 37.88 -13.03
C SER A 179 22.32 36.69 -13.87
N GLN A 180 23.47 36.10 -13.59
CA GLN A 180 23.96 34.89 -14.26
C GLN A 180 23.10 33.64 -13.89
N VAL A 181 22.66 33.53 -12.62
CA VAL A 181 21.72 32.50 -12.19
C VAL A 181 20.40 32.65 -12.93
N ASP A 182 19.86 33.87 -13.07
CA ASP A 182 18.62 34.09 -13.83
C ASP A 182 18.74 33.66 -15.29
N VAL A 183 19.88 33.87 -15.94
CA VAL A 183 20.13 33.33 -17.29
C VAL A 183 20.18 31.81 -17.29
N SER A 184 20.85 31.19 -16.32
CA SER A 184 20.89 29.73 -16.23
C SER A 184 19.50 29.14 -16.01
N ASP A 185 18.66 29.80 -15.25
CA ASP A 185 17.29 29.40 -14.96
C ASP A 185 16.32 29.56 -16.14
N THR A 186 16.76 30.18 -17.27
CA THR A 186 16.01 30.13 -18.54
C THR A 186 16.12 28.77 -19.24
N GLN A 187 17.12 27.95 -18.88
CA GLN A 187 17.30 26.60 -19.37
C GLN A 187 16.76 25.60 -18.35
N ILE A 188 15.60 25.04 -18.66
CA ILE A 188 14.93 24.09 -17.75
C ILE A 188 15.44 22.67 -18.07
N VAL A 189 16.08 22.06 -17.07
CA VAL A 189 16.64 20.71 -17.18
C VAL A 189 15.90 19.72 -16.27
N ALA A 190 15.98 18.43 -16.62
CA ALA A 190 15.43 17.34 -15.82
C ALA A 190 16.24 17.15 -14.51
N PRO A 191 15.63 17.15 -13.33
CA PRO A 191 16.33 16.95 -12.06
C PRO A 191 16.77 15.50 -11.83
N PHE A 192 16.11 14.54 -12.46
CA PHE A 192 16.41 13.11 -12.42
C PHE A 192 15.91 12.43 -13.70
N SER A 193 16.36 11.21 -13.94
CA SER A 193 15.92 10.42 -15.10
C SER A 193 14.53 9.85 -14.88
N GLY A 194 13.65 9.96 -15.88
CA GLY A 194 12.28 9.49 -15.77
C GLY A 194 11.47 9.74 -17.04
N LYS A 195 10.19 9.44 -16.96
CA LYS A 195 9.24 9.60 -18.07
C LYS A 195 8.45 10.90 -17.89
N ILE A 196 8.35 11.66 -18.97
CA ILE A 196 7.58 12.91 -19.01
C ILE A 196 6.09 12.60 -19.16
N ASP A 197 5.26 13.44 -18.54
CA ASP A 197 3.79 13.45 -18.72
C ASP A 197 3.44 13.60 -20.21
N THR A 198 2.28 13.07 -20.60
CA THR A 198 1.78 13.09 -21.97
C THR A 198 1.39 14.48 -22.47
N ASN A 199 1.26 15.46 -21.59
CA ASN A 199 0.77 16.78 -21.92
C ASN A 199 1.73 17.92 -21.50
N PRO A 200 2.98 17.95 -22.02
CA PRO A 200 3.94 19.01 -21.74
C PRO A 200 3.49 20.34 -22.36
N LEU A 201 3.80 21.46 -21.71
CA LEU A 201 3.41 22.79 -22.17
C LEU A 201 3.98 23.08 -23.57
N ALA A 202 3.20 23.75 -24.41
CA ALA A 202 3.58 24.01 -25.80
C ALA A 202 4.59 25.14 -25.93
N GLU A 203 5.42 25.10 -27.00
CA GLU A 203 6.24 26.22 -27.45
C GLU A 203 5.40 27.43 -27.78
N GLY A 204 5.92 28.65 -27.50
CA GLY A 204 5.18 29.90 -27.60
C GLY A 204 4.33 30.26 -26.39
N SER A 205 4.15 29.37 -25.42
CA SER A 205 3.42 29.62 -24.19
C SER A 205 4.18 30.61 -23.31
N PHE A 206 3.43 31.54 -22.69
CA PHE A 206 3.97 32.45 -21.67
C PHE A 206 3.90 31.77 -20.31
N VAL A 207 5.00 31.83 -19.54
CA VAL A 207 5.16 31.21 -18.23
C VAL A 207 5.50 32.22 -17.17
N THR A 208 5.03 31.99 -15.96
CA THR A 208 5.29 32.81 -14.77
C THR A 208 6.14 32.03 -13.79
N ALA A 209 7.18 32.69 -13.25
CA ALA A 209 8.09 32.10 -12.26
C ALA A 209 7.37 31.45 -11.09
N ASN A 210 7.80 30.26 -10.70
CA ASN A 210 7.31 29.45 -9.57
C ASN A 210 5.82 29.08 -9.58
N SER A 211 5.06 29.50 -10.60
CA SER A 211 3.62 29.26 -10.71
C SER A 211 3.27 28.27 -11.82
N THR A 212 3.81 28.49 -13.04
CA THR A 212 3.45 27.68 -14.21
C THR A 212 4.17 26.32 -14.19
N VAL A 213 3.40 25.24 -14.25
CA VAL A 213 3.92 23.88 -14.45
C VAL A 213 4.15 23.67 -15.95
N LEU A 214 5.36 23.30 -16.31
CA LEU A 214 5.77 23.03 -17.69
C LEU A 214 5.47 21.59 -18.10
N THR A 215 5.78 20.66 -17.21
CA THR A 215 5.55 19.22 -17.33
C THR A 215 5.72 18.56 -15.96
N SER A 216 5.41 17.26 -15.88
CA SER A 216 5.77 16.43 -14.74
C SER A 216 6.73 15.34 -15.19
N ILE A 217 7.67 14.96 -14.33
CA ILE A 217 8.59 13.85 -14.57
C ILE A 217 8.39 12.83 -13.44
N SER A 218 8.09 11.59 -13.85
CA SER A 218 7.94 10.46 -12.95
C SER A 218 9.10 9.48 -13.14
N GLY A 219 9.80 9.15 -12.06
CA GLY A 219 10.84 8.12 -12.08
C GLY A 219 10.24 6.76 -12.41
N SER A 220 10.88 5.99 -13.28
CA SER A 220 10.42 4.68 -13.72
C SER A 220 11.04 3.53 -12.92
N ASP A 221 12.17 3.74 -12.28
CA ASP A 221 12.91 2.76 -11.49
C ASP A 221 13.70 3.47 -10.37
N PRO A 222 13.58 3.05 -9.10
CA PRO A 222 12.62 2.06 -8.59
C PRO A 222 11.18 2.57 -8.53
N MET A 223 10.23 1.63 -8.45
CA MET A 223 8.81 1.93 -8.19
C MET A 223 8.47 1.61 -6.74
N ARG A 224 7.49 2.30 -6.19
CA ARG A 224 6.97 2.04 -4.86
C ARG A 224 5.55 1.53 -4.92
N VAL A 225 5.20 0.62 -4.02
CA VAL A 225 3.82 0.20 -3.83
C VAL A 225 3.37 0.63 -2.45
N ARG A 226 2.35 1.47 -2.42
CA ARG A 226 1.71 1.95 -1.20
C ARG A 226 0.54 1.04 -0.86
N PHE A 227 0.53 0.48 0.34
CA PHE A 227 -0.53 -0.38 0.86
C PHE A 227 -0.80 -0.09 2.33
N SER A 228 -1.99 -0.41 2.81
CA SER A 228 -2.42 -0.17 4.19
C SER A 228 -2.54 -1.48 4.95
N VAL A 229 -2.00 -1.49 6.15
CA VAL A 229 -1.92 -2.64 7.05
C VAL A 229 -2.70 -2.33 8.32
N SER A 230 -3.43 -3.29 8.88
CA SER A 230 -4.07 -3.10 10.19
C SER A 230 -3.03 -2.97 11.29
N GLN A 231 -3.36 -2.26 12.37
CA GLN A 231 -2.47 -2.15 13.54
C GLN A 231 -2.13 -3.53 14.13
N ALA A 232 -3.08 -4.47 14.13
CA ALA A 232 -2.87 -5.82 14.65
C ALA A 232 -1.84 -6.58 13.79
N ASP A 233 -2.02 -6.59 12.47
CA ASP A 233 -1.11 -7.27 11.55
C ASP A 233 0.30 -6.67 11.62
N TYR A 234 0.40 -5.34 11.74
CA TYR A 234 1.70 -4.67 11.89
C TYR A 234 2.43 -5.11 13.15
N LEU A 235 1.73 -5.20 14.28
CA LEU A 235 2.31 -5.68 15.54
C LEU A 235 2.72 -7.15 15.44
N ASP A 236 1.91 -8.00 14.81
CA ASP A 236 2.24 -9.41 14.59
C ASP A 236 3.49 -9.57 13.69
N MET A 237 3.59 -8.77 12.63
CA MET A 237 4.77 -8.74 11.77
C MET A 237 6.04 -8.32 12.52
N MET A 238 5.92 -7.35 13.45
CA MET A 238 7.04 -6.86 14.25
C MET A 238 7.47 -7.84 15.32
N GLN A 239 6.54 -8.54 15.99
CA GLN A 239 6.86 -9.54 17.03
C GLN A 239 7.62 -10.74 16.46
N GLY A 240 7.34 -11.15 15.23
CA GLY A 240 8.05 -12.24 14.57
C GLY A 240 9.48 -11.91 14.11
N ASN A 241 9.85 -10.64 14.12
CA ASN A 241 11.09 -10.14 13.52
C ASN A 241 12.11 -9.62 14.56
N THR A 242 12.03 -10.10 15.82
CA THR A 242 12.82 -9.60 16.97
C THR A 242 14.34 -9.82 16.84
N ASN A 243 14.81 -10.53 15.84
CA ASN A 243 16.23 -10.89 15.78
C ASN A 243 17.14 -9.97 14.97
N ASN A 244 16.65 -8.92 14.26
CA ASN A 244 17.62 -8.11 13.50
C ASN A 244 17.19 -6.69 13.09
N GLY A 245 16.15 -6.08 13.65
CA GLY A 245 15.73 -4.71 13.24
C GLY A 245 15.45 -4.62 11.72
N THR A 246 15.17 -5.74 11.10
CA THR A 246 15.21 -5.94 9.65
C THR A 246 13.92 -5.40 9.07
N LYS A 247 14.06 -4.45 8.15
CA LYS A 247 13.04 -4.05 7.20
C LYS A 247 12.31 -5.31 6.70
N LEU A 248 10.98 -5.27 6.63
CA LEU A 248 10.19 -6.35 6.04
C LEU A 248 10.72 -6.59 4.61
N GLN A 249 11.49 -7.66 4.47
CA GLN A 249 12.15 -8.05 3.22
C GLN A 249 11.36 -9.18 2.56
N ASN A 250 11.67 -9.47 1.30
CA ASN A 250 11.01 -10.51 0.51
C ASN A 250 9.50 -10.27 0.31
N VAL A 251 9.14 -9.02 0.11
CA VAL A 251 7.78 -8.67 -0.33
C VAL A 251 7.61 -9.15 -1.76
N THR A 252 6.57 -9.95 -2.01
CA THR A 252 6.21 -10.39 -3.35
C THR A 252 4.98 -9.64 -3.84
N MET A 253 4.88 -9.48 -5.14
CA MET A 253 3.80 -8.73 -5.77
C MET A 253 3.15 -9.56 -6.87
N LYS A 254 1.81 -9.58 -6.90
CA LYS A 254 1.01 -10.07 -8.01
C LYS A 254 0.34 -8.90 -8.71
N LEU A 255 0.48 -8.86 -10.02
CA LEU A 255 -0.17 -7.88 -10.87
C LEU A 255 -1.66 -8.19 -11.02
N SER A 256 -2.42 -7.25 -11.57
CA SER A 256 -3.88 -7.37 -11.76
C SER A 256 -4.30 -8.52 -12.70
N ASP A 257 -3.39 -8.98 -13.56
CA ASP A 257 -3.58 -10.14 -14.44
C ASP A 257 -3.34 -11.49 -13.73
N GLY A 258 -2.94 -11.46 -12.44
CA GLY A 258 -2.61 -12.64 -11.64
C GLY A 258 -1.17 -13.12 -11.78
N THR A 259 -0.35 -12.51 -12.65
CA THR A 259 1.07 -12.85 -12.79
C THR A 259 1.86 -12.37 -11.57
N THR A 260 2.82 -13.18 -11.15
CA THR A 260 3.74 -12.78 -10.08
C THR A 260 4.88 -11.95 -10.66
N TYR A 261 5.09 -10.76 -10.11
CA TYR A 261 6.22 -9.91 -10.51
C TYR A 261 7.55 -10.57 -10.11
N PRO A 262 8.54 -10.66 -11.02
CA PRO A 262 9.75 -11.45 -10.77
C PRO A 262 10.65 -10.85 -9.69
N GLU A 263 10.70 -9.51 -9.58
CA GLU A 263 11.54 -8.83 -8.61
C GLU A 263 10.88 -8.79 -7.23
N LYS A 264 11.65 -9.09 -6.20
CA LYS A 264 11.20 -8.97 -4.81
C LYS A 264 11.41 -7.56 -4.30
N GLY A 265 10.42 -7.05 -3.59
CA GLY A 265 10.50 -5.76 -2.94
C GLY A 265 10.91 -5.83 -1.48
N SER A 266 11.14 -4.67 -0.91
CA SER A 266 11.35 -4.47 0.53
C SER A 266 10.57 -3.25 1.01
N VAL A 267 10.01 -3.33 2.21
CA VAL A 267 9.37 -2.17 2.84
C VAL A 267 10.47 -1.18 3.25
N THR A 268 10.47 -0.02 2.61
CA THR A 268 11.46 1.04 2.86
C THR A 268 10.90 2.16 3.72
N GLN A 269 9.58 2.34 3.72
CA GLN A 269 8.92 3.40 4.46
C GLN A 269 7.70 2.86 5.21
N VAL A 270 7.58 3.30 6.44
CA VAL A 270 6.42 3.07 7.32
C VAL A 270 5.94 4.45 7.74
N ASP A 271 4.65 4.71 7.64
CA ASP A 271 4.09 5.99 8.07
C ASP A 271 4.34 6.21 9.57
N ARG A 272 4.40 7.47 9.98
CA ARG A 272 4.69 7.87 11.38
C ARG A 272 3.59 7.49 12.37
N GLY A 273 2.39 7.21 11.93
CA GLY A 273 1.25 6.93 12.79
C GLY A 273 0.15 6.14 12.11
N VAL A 274 -0.73 5.61 12.94
CA VAL A 274 -1.95 4.93 12.52
C VAL A 274 -3.00 5.99 12.18
N SER A 275 -3.72 5.80 11.08
CA SER A 275 -4.83 6.67 10.69
C SER A 275 -5.98 6.55 11.71
N ASP A 276 -6.39 7.67 12.29
CA ASP A 276 -7.48 7.72 13.28
C ASP A 276 -8.84 7.31 12.70
N THR A 277 -9.01 7.45 11.38
CA THR A 277 -10.28 7.13 10.70
C THR A 277 -10.41 5.67 10.31
N THR A 278 -9.29 5.00 9.99
CA THR A 278 -9.31 3.64 9.46
C THR A 278 -8.64 2.62 10.38
N GLY A 279 -7.87 3.05 11.37
CA GLY A 279 -7.09 2.17 12.23
C GLY A 279 -5.96 1.44 11.50
N THR A 280 -5.54 1.95 10.33
CA THR A 280 -4.51 1.34 9.49
C THR A 280 -3.24 2.18 9.43
N LEU A 281 -2.13 1.52 9.18
CA LEU A 281 -0.82 2.10 8.95
C LEU A 281 -0.45 1.97 7.48
N THR A 282 0.04 3.04 6.86
CA THR A 282 0.48 3.00 5.48
C THR A 282 1.94 2.57 5.40
N LEU A 283 2.21 1.56 4.59
CA LEU A 283 3.55 1.07 4.27
C LEU A 283 3.83 1.29 2.79
N LYS A 284 5.12 1.51 2.47
CA LYS A 284 5.58 1.57 1.09
C LYS A 284 6.71 0.56 0.89
N ALA A 285 6.48 -0.35 -0.04
CA ALA A 285 7.49 -1.30 -0.48
C ALA A 285 8.09 -0.83 -1.81
N GLU A 286 9.41 -0.93 -1.93
CA GLU A 286 10.16 -0.54 -3.10
C GLU A 286 10.53 -1.77 -3.93
N PHE A 287 10.31 -1.69 -5.24
CA PHE A 287 10.58 -2.72 -6.23
C PHE A 287 11.42 -2.16 -7.35
N GLN A 288 12.42 -2.90 -7.78
CA GLN A 288 13.16 -2.58 -9.00
C GLN A 288 12.26 -2.77 -10.22
N ASN A 289 12.39 -1.91 -11.22
CA ASN A 289 11.56 -1.94 -12.43
C ASN A 289 12.39 -1.81 -13.71
N PRO A 290 13.40 -2.67 -13.91
CA PRO A 290 14.35 -2.54 -15.01
C PRO A 290 13.68 -2.60 -16.39
N ASN A 291 12.59 -3.34 -16.51
CA ASN A 291 11.86 -3.53 -17.77
C ASN A 291 10.70 -2.53 -17.96
N GLY A 292 10.48 -1.58 -17.03
CA GLY A 292 9.43 -0.59 -17.14
C GLY A 292 8.00 -1.16 -17.15
N VAL A 293 7.79 -2.37 -16.61
CA VAL A 293 6.47 -3.04 -16.57
C VAL A 293 5.53 -2.36 -15.59
N LEU A 294 6.08 -1.91 -14.46
CA LEU A 294 5.30 -1.21 -13.45
C LEU A 294 5.10 0.25 -13.87
N LEU A 295 3.85 0.69 -13.85
CA LEU A 295 3.47 2.07 -14.13
C LEU A 295 2.75 2.67 -12.94
N PRO A 296 2.93 3.97 -12.66
CA PRO A 296 2.18 4.66 -11.61
C PRO A 296 0.67 4.53 -11.84
N GLY A 297 -0.08 4.29 -10.75
CA GLY A 297 -1.52 4.11 -10.80
C GLY A 297 -2.00 2.66 -10.98
N MET A 298 -1.10 1.71 -11.24
CA MET A 298 -1.47 0.30 -11.30
C MET A 298 -1.85 -0.24 -9.91
N PHE A 299 -2.81 -1.16 -9.87
CA PHE A 299 -3.11 -1.96 -8.68
C PHE A 299 -2.19 -3.17 -8.62
N ALA A 300 -1.80 -3.53 -7.41
CA ALA A 300 -1.00 -4.71 -7.16
C ALA A 300 -1.41 -5.37 -5.84
N ASN A 301 -1.40 -6.69 -5.81
CA ASN A 301 -1.58 -7.46 -4.58
C ASN A 301 -0.20 -7.78 -4.00
N ILE A 302 0.03 -7.28 -2.81
CA ILE A 302 1.30 -7.38 -2.10
C ILE A 302 1.18 -8.49 -1.06
N SER A 303 2.09 -9.47 -1.12
CA SER A 303 2.22 -10.51 -0.10
C SER A 303 3.48 -10.26 0.71
N VAL A 304 3.28 -9.99 1.99
CA VAL A 304 4.36 -9.77 2.97
C VAL A 304 4.51 -11.01 3.82
N VAL A 305 5.72 -11.55 3.87
CA VAL A 305 6.03 -12.67 4.76
C VAL A 305 6.31 -12.11 6.15
N GLY A 306 5.46 -12.49 7.10
CA GLY A 306 5.59 -12.15 8.51
C GLY A 306 6.42 -13.17 9.29
N SER A 307 6.01 -13.44 10.55
CA SER A 307 6.69 -14.39 11.42
C SER A 307 6.52 -15.84 10.96
N THR A 308 7.54 -16.67 11.18
CA THR A 308 7.43 -18.12 11.02
C THR A 308 6.96 -18.71 12.35
N VAL A 309 5.83 -19.41 12.34
CA VAL A 309 5.34 -20.16 13.50
C VAL A 309 6.02 -21.53 13.51
N PRO A 310 6.87 -21.81 14.51
CA PRO A 310 7.53 -23.11 14.61
C PRO A 310 6.52 -24.19 14.98
N ASN A 311 6.66 -25.39 14.37
CA ASN A 311 5.77 -26.51 14.60
C ASN A 311 4.28 -26.17 14.46
N ALA A 312 3.93 -25.31 13.51
CA ALA A 312 2.55 -24.90 13.26
C ALA A 312 1.66 -26.10 12.96
N ILE A 313 0.52 -26.16 13.63
CA ILE A 313 -0.51 -27.17 13.43
C ILE A 313 -1.46 -26.67 12.34
N LEU A 314 -1.51 -27.40 11.22
CA LEU A 314 -2.30 -27.01 10.06
C LEU A 314 -3.36 -28.08 9.76
N ILE A 315 -4.58 -27.62 9.50
CA ILE A 315 -5.71 -28.45 9.13
C ILE A 315 -6.40 -27.92 7.87
N PRO A 316 -6.99 -28.80 7.02
CA PRO A 316 -7.76 -28.35 5.86
C PRO A 316 -8.94 -27.47 6.25
N GLN A 317 -9.20 -26.41 5.48
CA GLN A 317 -10.34 -25.52 5.73
C GLN A 317 -11.68 -26.27 5.72
N ARG A 318 -11.81 -27.29 4.86
CA ARG A 318 -13.01 -28.13 4.75
C ARG A 318 -13.28 -29.00 5.99
N ALA A 319 -12.27 -29.21 6.85
CA ALA A 319 -12.41 -29.98 8.08
C ALA A 319 -13.08 -29.18 9.20
N VAL A 320 -13.13 -27.86 9.08
CA VAL A 320 -13.69 -26.98 10.11
C VAL A 320 -15.19 -26.85 9.94
N THR A 321 -15.91 -26.99 11.04
CA THR A 321 -17.36 -26.76 11.13
C THR A 321 -17.63 -25.63 12.09
N ASP A 322 -18.43 -24.67 11.66
CA ASP A 322 -18.80 -23.51 12.46
C ASP A 322 -20.14 -23.77 13.18
N VAL A 323 -20.14 -23.72 14.49
CA VAL A 323 -21.33 -23.88 15.31
C VAL A 323 -21.39 -22.76 16.35
N MET A 324 -22.42 -21.93 16.31
CA MET A 324 -22.65 -20.85 17.28
C MET A 324 -21.40 -19.98 17.57
N TYR A 325 -20.76 -19.48 16.51
CA TYR A 325 -19.55 -18.63 16.56
C TYR A 325 -18.28 -19.33 17.10
N LYS A 326 -18.31 -20.65 17.22
CA LYS A 326 -17.16 -21.48 17.60
C LYS A 326 -16.80 -22.40 16.45
N HIS A 327 -15.51 -22.70 16.37
CA HIS A 327 -14.95 -23.60 15.35
C HIS A 327 -14.70 -24.97 15.95
N PHE A 328 -15.14 -26.01 15.24
CA PHE A 328 -14.98 -27.39 15.66
C PHE A 328 -14.38 -28.22 14.52
N VAL A 329 -13.70 -29.27 14.92
CA VAL A 329 -13.22 -30.33 14.01
C VAL A 329 -13.60 -31.71 14.55
N TYR A 330 -13.89 -32.62 13.66
CA TYR A 330 -14.08 -34.01 14.04
C TYR A 330 -12.74 -34.75 13.97
N VAL A 331 -12.33 -35.31 15.09
CA VAL A 331 -11.09 -36.09 15.25
C VAL A 331 -11.49 -37.58 15.29
N ILE A 332 -10.76 -38.42 14.56
CA ILE A 332 -10.96 -39.86 14.55
C ILE A 332 -10.12 -40.44 15.70
N ASN A 333 -10.80 -41.16 16.60
CA ASN A 333 -10.18 -41.88 17.72
C ASN A 333 -9.66 -43.26 17.25
N ASP A 334 -8.84 -43.90 18.08
CA ASP A 334 -8.24 -45.22 17.80
C ASP A 334 -9.28 -46.35 17.61
N ASP A 335 -10.50 -46.17 18.14
CA ASP A 335 -11.64 -47.11 18.00
C ASP A 335 -12.50 -46.85 16.76
N ASN A 336 -12.03 -45.99 15.83
CA ASN A 336 -12.76 -45.52 14.64
C ASN A 336 -14.06 -44.76 14.98
N THR A 337 -14.19 -44.20 16.16
CA THR A 337 -15.24 -43.24 16.47
C THR A 337 -14.77 -41.82 16.25
N VAL A 338 -15.70 -40.88 16.05
CA VAL A 338 -15.35 -39.46 15.92
C VAL A 338 -15.72 -38.69 17.19
N SER A 339 -14.83 -37.82 17.60
CA SER A 339 -15.08 -36.86 18.66
C SER A 339 -14.96 -35.42 18.13
N MET A 340 -15.85 -34.54 18.59
CA MET A 340 -15.85 -33.12 18.21
C MET A 340 -14.98 -32.32 19.16
N LYS A 341 -13.91 -31.72 18.63
CA LYS A 341 -13.01 -30.85 19.41
C LYS A 341 -13.19 -29.40 19.01
N GLU A 342 -13.32 -28.52 19.98
CA GLU A 342 -13.27 -27.06 19.79
C GLU A 342 -11.84 -26.64 19.46
N VAL A 343 -11.67 -25.83 18.40
CA VAL A 343 -10.37 -25.34 17.98
C VAL A 343 -10.38 -23.82 17.85
N GLN A 344 -9.27 -23.20 18.18
CA GLN A 344 -9.05 -21.79 17.91
C GLN A 344 -8.22 -21.66 16.63
N LEU A 345 -8.80 -21.00 15.64
CA LEU A 345 -8.16 -20.79 14.35
C LEU A 345 -7.28 -19.52 14.37
N GLY A 346 -6.22 -19.56 13.61
CA GLY A 346 -5.32 -18.45 13.36
C GLY A 346 -5.37 -17.99 11.91
N ALA A 347 -4.21 -17.72 11.33
CA ALA A 347 -4.07 -17.28 9.96
C ALA A 347 -4.44 -18.40 8.96
N ARG A 348 -4.96 -17.97 7.82
CA ARG A 348 -5.23 -18.86 6.68
C ARG A 348 -3.97 -18.99 5.83
N ILE A 349 -3.57 -20.21 5.52
CA ILE A 349 -2.36 -20.51 4.75
C ILE A 349 -2.75 -21.36 3.55
N GLY A 350 -2.96 -20.72 2.41
CA GLY A 350 -3.50 -21.40 1.23
C GLY A 350 -4.86 -22.04 1.51
N LYS A 351 -4.97 -23.36 1.39
CA LYS A 351 -6.19 -24.14 1.69
C LYS A 351 -6.25 -24.68 3.13
N LEU A 352 -5.29 -24.29 3.97
CA LEU A 352 -5.17 -24.75 5.35
C LEU A 352 -5.50 -23.61 6.34
N TRP A 353 -5.93 -24.00 7.54
CA TRP A 353 -6.01 -23.12 8.71
C TRP A 353 -4.88 -23.44 9.69
N LEU A 354 -4.23 -22.43 10.20
CA LEU A 354 -3.37 -22.53 11.37
C LEU A 354 -4.25 -22.73 12.61
N VAL A 355 -3.99 -23.75 13.41
CA VAL A 355 -4.67 -23.99 14.68
C VAL A 355 -3.81 -23.42 15.80
N LYS A 356 -4.35 -22.47 16.57
CA LYS A 356 -3.68 -21.86 17.73
C LYS A 356 -3.79 -22.74 18.98
N SER A 357 -4.92 -23.41 19.16
CA SER A 357 -5.18 -24.32 20.29
C SER A 357 -6.32 -25.29 19.99
N GLY A 358 -6.37 -26.43 20.72
CA GLY A 358 -7.40 -27.44 20.59
C GLY A 358 -6.97 -28.74 19.94
N LEU A 359 -5.77 -28.77 19.33
CA LEU A 359 -5.14 -29.98 18.77
C LEU A 359 -3.69 -30.08 19.23
N ASP A 360 -3.17 -31.32 19.32
CA ASP A 360 -1.78 -31.61 19.71
C ASP A 360 -0.86 -31.88 18.50
N GLY A 361 -1.44 -32.03 17.30
CA GLY A 361 -0.72 -32.23 16.05
C GLY A 361 -0.42 -33.69 15.70
N THR A 362 -1.00 -34.64 16.43
CA THR A 362 -0.91 -36.10 16.16
C THR A 362 -2.21 -36.66 15.62
N GLU A 363 -3.28 -35.90 15.69
CA GLU A 363 -4.62 -36.31 15.38
C GLU A 363 -4.86 -36.49 13.87
N THR A 364 -5.89 -37.30 13.55
CA THR A 364 -6.46 -37.40 12.22
C THR A 364 -7.82 -36.73 12.21
N VAL A 365 -7.99 -35.70 11.36
CA VAL A 365 -9.23 -34.92 11.25
C VAL A 365 -10.04 -35.36 10.02
N VAL A 366 -11.37 -35.32 10.16
CA VAL A 366 -12.28 -35.57 9.04
C VAL A 366 -12.33 -34.31 8.14
N VAL A 367 -12.12 -34.49 6.84
CA VAL A 367 -12.11 -33.43 5.84
C VAL A 367 -13.39 -33.38 5.03
N GLU A 368 -13.91 -34.56 4.61
CA GLU A 368 -15.14 -34.66 3.86
C GLU A 368 -16.11 -35.68 4.51
N GLY A 369 -17.41 -35.40 4.39
CA GLY A 369 -18.44 -36.23 5.01
C GLY A 369 -18.89 -35.72 6.40
N VAL A 370 -18.36 -34.60 6.85
CA VAL A 370 -18.62 -33.98 8.15
C VAL A 370 -20.11 -33.78 8.44
N GLN A 371 -20.91 -33.42 7.44
CA GLN A 371 -22.36 -33.19 7.59
C GLN A 371 -23.18 -34.40 8.02
N LYS A 372 -22.63 -35.62 7.85
CA LYS A 372 -23.28 -36.88 8.19
C LYS A 372 -22.90 -37.38 9.59
N LEU A 373 -21.96 -36.69 10.27
CA LEU A 373 -21.39 -37.14 11.52
C LEU A 373 -22.16 -36.60 12.72
N LYS A 374 -22.21 -37.43 13.75
CA LYS A 374 -22.62 -37.08 15.12
C LYS A 374 -21.50 -37.53 16.03
N GLU A 375 -21.38 -36.91 17.18
CA GLU A 375 -20.44 -37.31 18.22
C GLU A 375 -20.56 -38.82 18.53
N GLY A 376 -19.42 -39.52 18.58
CA GLY A 376 -19.39 -40.96 18.84
C GLY A 376 -19.76 -41.83 17.63
N ALA A 377 -20.03 -41.30 16.44
CA ALA A 377 -20.33 -42.07 15.24
C ALA A 377 -19.10 -42.87 14.78
N LYS A 378 -19.33 -44.15 14.39
CA LYS A 378 -18.29 -44.97 13.76
C LYS A 378 -18.09 -44.55 12.31
N VAL A 379 -16.84 -44.46 11.90
CA VAL A 379 -16.47 -44.05 10.55
C VAL A 379 -15.55 -45.04 9.86
N SER A 380 -15.71 -45.14 8.55
CA SER A 380 -14.75 -45.80 7.65
C SER A 380 -13.97 -44.69 6.94
N ALA A 381 -12.73 -44.47 7.37
CA ALA A 381 -11.92 -43.36 6.93
C ALA A 381 -11.01 -43.73 5.75
N THR A 382 -11.08 -42.93 4.68
CA THR A 382 -10.11 -42.98 3.56
C THR A 382 -9.14 -41.83 3.76
N SER A 383 -7.83 -42.12 3.80
CA SER A 383 -6.80 -41.12 3.98
C SER A 383 -6.63 -40.23 2.75
N MET A 384 -6.53 -38.94 2.95
CA MET A 384 -6.18 -37.90 1.96
C MET A 384 -4.81 -37.29 2.28
N THR A 385 -4.16 -36.78 1.25
CA THR A 385 -2.94 -36.01 1.34
C THR A 385 -3.18 -34.50 1.08
N GLU A 386 -2.22 -33.66 1.36
CA GLU A 386 -2.29 -32.21 1.06
C GLU A 386 -2.52 -31.97 -0.45
N ALA A 387 -1.92 -32.80 -1.32
CA ALA A 387 -2.07 -32.71 -2.78
C ALA A 387 -3.52 -32.98 -3.26
N ASP A 388 -4.26 -33.80 -2.53
CA ASP A 388 -5.66 -34.13 -2.88
C ASP A 388 -6.61 -32.95 -2.63
N LEU A 389 -6.19 -31.93 -1.85
CA LEU A 389 -6.96 -30.72 -1.63
C LEU A 389 -7.07 -29.87 -2.90
N ASP A 390 -6.15 -30.04 -3.86
CA ASP A 390 -6.13 -29.29 -5.13
C ASP A 390 -7.00 -29.91 -6.21
N THR A 391 -7.29 -31.21 -6.15
CA THR A 391 -7.95 -31.97 -7.21
C THR A 391 -9.48 -31.97 -7.14
N THR A 392 -10.10 -31.51 -6.05
CA THR A 392 -11.55 -31.65 -5.82
C THR A 392 -12.42 -30.50 -6.32
N ASP A 393 -11.86 -29.44 -6.90
CA ASP A 393 -12.65 -28.29 -7.41
C ASP A 393 -13.19 -28.46 -8.84
N THR A 394 -12.94 -29.59 -9.51
CA THR A 394 -13.26 -29.76 -10.94
C THR A 394 -14.50 -30.64 -11.23
N THR A 395 -15.25 -31.07 -10.21
CA THR A 395 -16.38 -31.99 -10.45
C THR A 395 -17.70 -31.45 -9.89
N THR A 396 -18.16 -30.29 -10.35
CA THR A 396 -19.58 -29.92 -10.24
C THR A 396 -19.94 -28.87 -11.30
N THR A 397 -19.84 -29.21 -12.59
CA THR A 397 -20.62 -28.53 -13.65
C THR A 397 -20.64 -29.41 -14.91
N SER A 398 -21.32 -30.57 -14.84
CA SER A 398 -21.92 -31.19 -16.03
C SER A 398 -23.08 -32.05 -15.57
N GLY A 399 -24.27 -31.52 -15.70
CA GLY A 399 -25.51 -32.24 -15.39
C GLY A 399 -26.72 -31.34 -15.50
N ASN A 400 -27.17 -31.16 -16.76
CA ASN A 400 -28.51 -30.72 -17.19
C ASN A 400 -28.80 -29.23 -17.21
#